data_2123088ea8580c263ad67bd7bd3fe4b8
#
_entry.id   2123088ea8580c263ad67bd7bd3fe4b8
#
_cell.length_a   1.000
_cell.length_b   1.000
_cell.length_c   1.000
_cell.angle_alpha   90.00
_cell.angle_beta   90.00
_cell.angle_gamma   90.00
#
_symmetry.space_group_name_H-M   'P 1'
#
loop_
_entity.id
_entity.type
_entity.pdbx_description
1 polymer ?
#
loop_
_entity_poly.entity_id
_entity_poly.type
_entity_poly.pdbx_seq_one_letter_code
_entity_poly.pdbx_strand_id
1 'polypeptide(L)'
;MPTTLSCTLALPATFRPGDILAFHRRDAHEVAESADAASLRKGLVWNGLAACLALRFEPGRAVAEFAIDGAAAAECSARFQAMVRRMLGLTQDIESFERQHRAHPQAGALIARQAGLRVAVAATPFEALSWAVTGQQISLGAAVALRRKLIVAAGVRHTCGLMCYPDAGRVAALTVAALRAEGFSAAKANTLHTLAHLVADGALPLDAWLHTLAVDDIRSQLLSVRGVGPWTVDYTLLRGFGWMDGSLHGDAAVRRALQALLGAPDKLGEHHARSWLAGFSPWRALIAAHLWAADSALPAHTGSGRRAP
;
A
#
# COMPACT_ATOMS: atom_id res chain seq x y z
N MET A 1 -3.61 10.00 -29.64
CA MET A 1 -2.54 10.93 -29.22
C MET A 1 -2.33 10.75 -27.71
N PRO A 2 -1.11 10.91 -27.21
CA PRO A 2 -0.90 10.88 -25.76
C PRO A 2 -1.68 11.99 -25.07
N THR A 3 -2.15 11.72 -23.85
CA THR A 3 -2.94 12.67 -23.05
C THR A 3 -2.17 12.98 -21.76
N THR A 4 -2.14 14.26 -21.38
CA THR A 4 -1.60 14.69 -20.10
C THR A 4 -2.69 15.35 -19.28
N LEU A 5 -2.88 14.87 -18.05
CA LEU A 5 -3.77 15.45 -17.05
C LEU A 5 -2.92 16.10 -15.96
N SER A 6 -3.43 17.15 -15.33
CA SER A 6 -2.75 17.78 -14.20
C SER A 6 -3.73 18.18 -13.10
N CYS A 7 -3.25 18.17 -11.86
CA CYS A 7 -3.98 18.73 -10.74
C CYS A 7 -3.02 19.27 -9.67
N THR A 8 -3.51 20.22 -8.89
CA THR A 8 -2.82 20.75 -7.71
C THR A 8 -3.69 20.53 -6.49
N LEU A 9 -3.11 19.96 -5.43
CA LEU A 9 -3.80 19.66 -4.19
C LEU A 9 -3.17 20.47 -3.05
N ALA A 10 -4.00 21.15 -2.27
CA ALA A 10 -3.55 21.78 -1.02
C ALA A 10 -3.18 20.69 -0.02
N LEU A 11 -2.10 20.91 0.72
CA LEU A 11 -1.61 20.03 1.75
C LEU A 11 -1.83 20.65 3.13
N PRO A 12 -2.28 19.86 4.14
CA PRO A 12 -2.31 20.31 5.52
C PRO A 12 -0.94 20.77 6.01
N ALA A 13 -0.89 21.70 6.96
CA ALA A 13 0.38 22.21 7.51
C ALA A 13 1.24 21.11 8.14
N THR A 14 0.62 20.07 8.66
CA THR A 14 1.27 18.90 9.27
C THR A 14 1.60 17.78 8.27
N PHE A 15 1.37 18.02 6.95
CA PHE A 15 1.62 16.99 5.94
C PHE A 15 3.10 16.60 5.87
N ARG A 16 3.37 15.32 5.77
CA ARG A 16 4.72 14.74 5.79
C ARG A 16 5.05 14.08 4.44
N PRO A 17 5.58 14.81 3.46
CA PRO A 17 5.93 14.24 2.15
C PRO A 17 6.89 13.06 2.25
N GLY A 18 7.82 13.09 3.20
CA GLY A 18 8.82 12.04 3.42
C GLY A 18 8.21 10.66 3.65
N ASP A 19 7.07 10.55 4.33
CA ASP A 19 6.42 9.27 4.60
C ASP A 19 5.85 8.67 3.30
N ILE A 20 5.27 9.52 2.44
CA ILE A 20 4.76 9.10 1.13
C ILE A 20 5.92 8.68 0.21
N LEU A 21 6.97 9.49 0.15
CA LEU A 21 8.15 9.20 -0.67
C LEU A 21 8.86 7.92 -0.21
N ALA A 22 8.99 7.70 1.10
CA ALA A 22 9.60 6.49 1.67
C ALA A 22 8.82 5.22 1.29
N PHE A 23 7.49 5.31 1.20
CA PHE A 23 6.66 4.19 0.75
C PHE A 23 7.00 3.78 -0.70
N HIS A 24 7.28 4.74 -1.57
CA HIS A 24 7.56 4.51 -2.99
C HIS A 24 9.04 4.23 -3.30
N ARG A 25 9.98 4.55 -2.38
CA ARG A 25 11.42 4.26 -2.53
C ARG A 25 11.82 2.81 -2.22
N ARG A 26 10.89 1.92 -1.95
CA ARG A 26 11.21 0.55 -1.51
C ARG A 26 12.02 -0.26 -2.51
N ASP A 27 11.84 0.00 -3.81
CA ASP A 27 12.62 -0.64 -4.86
C ASP A 27 13.81 0.24 -5.26
N ALA A 28 15.01 -0.11 -4.75
CA ALA A 28 16.25 0.57 -5.08
C ALA A 28 16.64 0.49 -6.57
N HIS A 29 16.00 -0.38 -7.35
CA HIS A 29 16.20 -0.47 -8.80
C HIS A 29 15.28 0.46 -9.60
N GLU A 30 14.37 1.16 -8.94
CA GLU A 30 13.48 2.17 -9.53
C GLU A 30 12.75 1.72 -10.80
N VAL A 31 12.37 0.44 -10.89
CA VAL A 31 11.83 -0.15 -12.12
C VAL A 31 10.51 0.51 -12.54
N ALA A 32 9.59 0.70 -11.59
CA ALA A 32 8.29 1.35 -11.85
C ALA A 32 8.06 2.61 -11.02
N GLU A 33 8.92 2.88 -10.05
CA GLU A 33 8.80 4.03 -9.15
C GLU A 33 10.19 4.61 -8.92
N SER A 34 10.31 5.93 -9.05
CA SER A 34 11.52 6.69 -8.71
C SER A 34 11.13 7.87 -7.84
N ALA A 35 11.80 8.05 -6.71
CA ALA A 35 11.48 9.14 -5.78
C ALA A 35 12.75 9.77 -5.21
N ASP A 36 12.81 11.10 -5.26
CA ASP A 36 13.86 11.92 -4.62
C ASP A 36 13.36 12.58 -3.31
N ALA A 37 13.97 13.68 -2.90
CA ALA A 37 13.60 14.37 -1.67
C ALA A 37 12.21 15.04 -1.72
N ALA A 38 11.72 15.41 -2.91
CA ALA A 38 10.51 16.22 -3.08
C ALA A 38 9.62 15.75 -4.22
N SER A 39 9.99 14.68 -4.93
CA SER A 39 9.23 14.19 -6.09
C SER A 39 9.11 12.69 -6.14
N LEU A 40 8.07 12.22 -6.84
CA LEU A 40 7.80 10.83 -7.16
C LEU A 40 7.43 10.72 -8.63
N ARG A 41 8.02 9.73 -9.32
CA ARG A 41 7.52 9.26 -10.60
C ARG A 41 7.07 7.81 -10.45
N LYS A 42 5.91 7.48 -11.01
CA LYS A 42 5.33 6.13 -10.91
C LYS A 42 4.68 5.73 -12.22
N GLY A 43 5.17 4.64 -12.80
CA GLY A 43 4.53 3.98 -13.93
C GLY A 43 3.43 3.02 -13.47
N LEU A 44 2.27 3.08 -14.10
CA LEU A 44 1.14 2.18 -13.86
C LEU A 44 0.33 1.95 -15.13
N VAL A 45 -0.37 0.83 -15.20
CA VAL A 45 -1.38 0.63 -16.24
C VAL A 45 -2.68 1.29 -15.81
N TRP A 46 -3.23 2.15 -16.67
CA TRP A 46 -4.45 2.91 -16.46
C TRP A 46 -5.43 2.67 -17.60
N ASN A 47 -6.57 2.04 -17.31
CA ASN A 47 -7.53 1.63 -18.32
C ASN A 47 -6.90 0.86 -19.51
N GLY A 48 -5.96 -0.06 -19.20
CA GLY A 48 -5.23 -0.86 -20.18
C GLY A 48 -4.08 -0.14 -20.90
N LEU A 49 -3.87 1.16 -20.69
CA LEU A 49 -2.82 1.97 -21.29
C LEU A 49 -1.64 2.18 -20.31
N ALA A 50 -0.44 2.30 -20.85
CA ALA A 50 0.72 2.73 -20.05
C ALA A 50 0.54 4.18 -19.62
N ALA A 51 0.79 4.47 -18.35
CA ALA A 51 0.69 5.82 -17.81
C ALA A 51 1.82 6.08 -16.80
N CYS A 52 2.19 7.35 -16.64
CA CYS A 52 3.19 7.81 -15.70
C CYS A 52 2.65 8.98 -14.88
N LEU A 53 2.57 8.78 -13.56
CA LEU A 53 2.33 9.84 -12.59
C LEU A 53 3.67 10.51 -12.27
N ALA A 54 3.74 11.83 -12.38
CA ALA A 54 4.77 12.67 -11.81
C ALA A 54 4.15 13.53 -10.70
N LEU A 55 4.67 13.44 -9.50
CA LEU A 55 4.20 14.18 -8.32
C LEU A 55 5.36 15.00 -7.75
N ARG A 56 5.13 16.29 -7.51
CA ARG A 56 6.09 17.19 -6.89
C ARG A 56 5.47 17.87 -5.67
N PHE A 57 6.19 17.81 -4.56
CA PHE A 57 5.81 18.50 -3.33
C PHE A 57 6.42 19.90 -3.30
N GLU A 58 5.59 20.88 -3.05
CA GLU A 58 5.94 22.28 -2.86
C GLU A 58 5.39 22.77 -1.51
N PRO A 59 5.83 23.92 -0.99
CA PRO A 59 5.28 24.43 0.27
C PRO A 59 3.76 24.57 0.21
N GLY A 60 3.05 23.83 1.09
CA GLY A 60 1.59 23.84 1.21
C GLY A 60 0.81 23.19 0.06
N ARG A 61 1.46 22.59 -0.94
CA ARG A 61 0.75 21.94 -2.05
C ARG A 61 1.53 20.78 -2.68
N ALA A 62 0.80 19.90 -3.34
CA ALA A 62 1.34 18.88 -4.24
C ALA A 62 0.85 19.17 -5.67
N VAL A 63 1.76 19.15 -6.62
CA VAL A 63 1.47 19.27 -8.06
C VAL A 63 1.64 17.90 -8.67
N ALA A 64 0.62 17.42 -9.37
CA ALA A 64 0.61 16.12 -10.03
C ALA A 64 0.34 16.27 -11.52
N GLU A 65 1.13 15.58 -12.32
CA GLU A 65 0.94 15.40 -13.76
C GLU A 65 0.80 13.91 -14.07
N PHE A 66 -0.07 13.57 -15.01
CA PHE A 66 -0.36 12.20 -15.38
C PHE A 66 -0.35 12.05 -16.88
N ALA A 67 0.73 11.50 -17.42
CA ALA A 67 0.91 11.25 -18.84
C ALA A 67 0.40 9.84 -19.17
N ILE A 68 -0.47 9.71 -20.17
CA ILE A 68 -1.07 8.46 -20.64
C ILE A 68 -0.65 8.25 -22.10
N ASP A 69 -0.12 7.08 -22.43
CA ASP A 69 0.26 6.70 -23.80
C ASP A 69 -0.98 6.33 -24.64
N GLY A 70 -1.90 7.26 -24.78
CA GLY A 70 -3.12 7.09 -25.55
C GLY A 70 -4.16 8.18 -25.27
N ALA A 71 -5.33 8.04 -25.87
CA ALA A 71 -6.45 8.94 -25.63
C ALA A 71 -7.11 8.61 -24.28
N ALA A 72 -7.35 9.63 -23.46
CA ALA A 72 -8.08 9.49 -22.21
C ALA A 72 -9.56 9.83 -22.40
N ALA A 73 -10.46 9.11 -21.71
CA ALA A 73 -11.87 9.44 -21.64
C ALA A 73 -12.08 10.71 -20.79
N ALA A 74 -13.20 11.41 -21.01
CA ALA A 74 -13.51 12.69 -20.34
C ALA A 74 -13.50 12.59 -18.79
N GLU A 75 -13.86 11.44 -18.26
CA GLU A 75 -13.92 11.20 -16.79
C GLU A 75 -12.55 10.99 -16.14
N CYS A 76 -11.47 10.85 -16.93
CA CYS A 76 -10.14 10.53 -16.40
C CYS A 76 -9.61 11.61 -15.46
N SER A 77 -9.96 12.88 -15.65
CA SER A 77 -9.43 13.97 -14.81
C SER A 77 -9.92 13.87 -13.35
N ALA A 78 -11.21 13.63 -13.13
CA ALA A 78 -11.75 13.48 -11.78
C ALA A 78 -11.23 12.21 -11.09
N ARG A 79 -11.15 11.08 -11.81
CA ARG A 79 -10.60 9.83 -11.31
C ARG A 79 -9.10 9.97 -10.96
N PHE A 80 -8.33 10.66 -11.79
CA PHE A 80 -6.92 10.96 -11.54
C PHE A 80 -6.76 11.79 -10.27
N GLN A 81 -7.51 12.89 -10.12
CA GLN A 81 -7.44 13.71 -8.90
C GLN A 81 -7.82 12.92 -7.65
N ALA A 82 -8.87 12.09 -7.72
CA ALA A 82 -9.28 11.23 -6.61
C ALA A 82 -8.19 10.19 -6.26
N MET A 83 -7.53 9.60 -7.26
CA MET A 83 -6.39 8.70 -7.08
C MET A 83 -5.26 9.40 -6.31
N VAL A 84 -4.83 10.58 -6.76
CA VAL A 84 -3.73 11.32 -6.10
C VAL A 84 -4.11 11.70 -4.67
N ARG A 85 -5.33 12.21 -4.43
CA ARG A 85 -5.81 12.52 -3.08
C ARG A 85 -5.74 11.30 -2.15
N ARG A 86 -6.14 10.13 -2.65
CA ARG A 86 -6.09 8.87 -1.89
C ARG A 86 -4.65 8.42 -1.66
N MET A 87 -3.79 8.44 -2.68
CA MET A 87 -2.36 8.08 -2.56
C MET A 87 -1.64 8.91 -1.48
N LEU A 88 -1.98 10.18 -1.37
CA LEU A 88 -1.42 11.11 -0.38
C LEU A 88 -2.07 11.00 1.01
N GLY A 89 -3.07 10.14 1.18
CA GLY A 89 -3.81 10.03 2.43
C GLY A 89 -4.63 11.27 2.79
N LEU A 90 -4.98 12.13 1.81
CA LEU A 90 -5.76 13.35 2.04
C LEU A 90 -7.25 13.07 2.28
N THR A 91 -7.65 11.81 2.22
CA THR A 91 -9.00 11.33 2.57
C THR A 91 -9.07 10.77 4.00
N GLN A 92 -7.96 10.77 4.74
CA GLN A 92 -7.84 10.20 6.08
C GLN A 92 -8.05 11.28 7.14
N ASP A 93 -8.91 11.00 8.11
CA ASP A 93 -9.19 11.91 9.24
C ASP A 93 -8.15 11.72 10.36
N ILE A 94 -6.94 12.22 10.09
CA ILE A 94 -5.80 12.13 11.00
C ILE A 94 -5.99 13.05 12.20
N GLU A 95 -6.53 14.23 11.96
CA GLU A 95 -6.69 15.26 12.97
C GLU A 95 -7.65 14.83 14.10
N SER A 96 -8.70 14.10 13.78
CA SER A 96 -9.62 13.54 14.80
C SER A 96 -8.96 12.40 15.57
N PHE A 97 -8.22 11.52 14.90
CA PHE A 97 -7.44 10.47 15.55
C PHE A 97 -6.43 11.05 16.56
N GLU A 98 -5.61 11.99 16.14
CA GLU A 98 -4.59 12.62 16.99
C GLU A 98 -5.23 13.33 18.19
N ARG A 99 -6.31 14.09 17.97
CA ARG A 99 -7.02 14.79 19.02
C ARG A 99 -7.59 13.81 20.06
N GLN A 100 -8.15 12.69 19.63
CA GLN A 100 -8.76 11.70 20.51
C GLN A 100 -7.72 10.90 21.31
N HIS A 101 -6.57 10.58 20.69
CA HIS A 101 -5.61 9.65 21.27
C HIS A 101 -4.30 10.28 21.76
N ARG A 102 -4.13 11.61 21.66
CA ARG A 102 -2.89 12.30 22.12
C ARG A 102 -2.59 12.11 23.61
N ALA A 103 -3.60 11.90 24.43
CA ALA A 103 -3.44 11.65 25.86
C ALA A 103 -3.48 10.16 26.23
N HIS A 104 -3.47 9.26 25.24
CA HIS A 104 -3.48 7.81 25.51
C HIS A 104 -2.21 7.41 26.27
N PRO A 105 -2.28 6.72 27.44
CA PRO A 105 -1.16 6.51 28.35
C PRO A 105 0.03 5.78 27.69
N GLN A 106 -0.23 4.87 26.75
CA GLN A 106 0.82 4.10 26.08
C GLN A 106 1.17 4.67 24.69
N ALA A 107 0.16 5.07 23.90
CA ALA A 107 0.36 5.47 22.52
C ALA A 107 0.51 7.00 22.31
N GLY A 108 0.09 7.83 23.27
CA GLY A 108 0.06 9.28 23.10
C GLY A 108 1.40 9.89 22.72
N ALA A 109 2.48 9.47 23.39
CA ALA A 109 3.84 9.92 23.05
C ALA A 109 4.30 9.46 21.66
N LEU A 110 3.92 8.25 21.22
CA LEU A 110 4.19 7.76 19.86
C LEU A 110 3.47 8.59 18.82
N ILE A 111 2.18 8.84 19.01
CA ILE A 111 1.33 9.63 18.11
C ILE A 111 1.88 11.06 18.01
N ALA A 112 2.21 11.69 19.14
CA ALA A 112 2.76 13.04 19.16
C ALA A 112 4.09 13.18 18.38
N ARG A 113 4.99 12.21 18.52
CA ARG A 113 6.26 12.18 17.75
C ARG A 113 6.06 12.02 16.24
N GLN A 114 4.95 11.44 15.85
CA GLN A 114 4.62 11.14 14.46
C GLN A 114 3.41 11.96 13.98
N ALA A 115 3.17 13.12 14.58
CA ALA A 115 2.05 14.00 14.21
C ALA A 115 2.01 14.25 12.70
N GLY A 116 0.82 14.21 12.13
CA GLY A 116 0.59 14.33 10.68
C GLY A 116 0.87 13.07 9.87
N LEU A 117 1.22 11.94 10.51
CA LEU A 117 1.46 10.68 9.79
C LEU A 117 0.20 10.25 9.02
N ARG A 118 0.34 10.12 7.71
CA ARG A 118 -0.68 9.61 6.79
C ARG A 118 -0.22 8.31 6.16
N VAL A 119 -1.15 7.41 5.99
CA VAL A 119 -0.86 6.13 5.34
C VAL A 119 -0.84 6.33 3.82
N ALA A 120 0.32 6.15 3.20
CA ALA A 120 0.40 6.11 1.75
C ALA A 120 -0.48 4.99 1.19
N VAL A 121 -1.28 5.29 0.17
CA VAL A 121 -2.19 4.35 -0.48
C VAL A 121 -1.65 4.05 -1.88
N ALA A 122 -1.79 2.82 -2.36
CA ALA A 122 -1.43 2.43 -3.72
C ALA A 122 -2.29 3.18 -4.76
N ALA A 123 -1.79 3.31 -5.97
CA ALA A 123 -2.53 3.99 -7.04
C ALA A 123 -3.87 3.29 -7.34
N THR A 124 -3.88 1.96 -7.30
CA THR A 124 -5.08 1.15 -7.51
C THR A 124 -5.28 0.15 -6.37
N PRO A 125 -6.52 -0.26 -6.08
CA PRO A 125 -6.77 -1.33 -5.11
C PRO A 125 -6.15 -2.68 -5.52
N PHE A 126 -6.08 -2.97 -6.83
CA PHE A 126 -5.43 -4.17 -7.32
C PHE A 126 -3.93 -4.18 -7.04
N GLU A 127 -3.25 -3.03 -7.12
CA GLU A 127 -1.84 -2.91 -6.71
C GLU A 127 -1.66 -3.28 -5.23
N ALA A 128 -2.51 -2.79 -4.35
CA ALA A 128 -2.45 -3.10 -2.93
C ALA A 128 -2.73 -4.59 -2.64
N LEU A 129 -3.73 -5.17 -3.30
CA LEU A 129 -4.12 -6.57 -3.15
C LEU A 129 -3.01 -7.51 -3.65
N SER A 130 -2.51 -7.28 -4.84
CA SER A 130 -1.43 -8.10 -5.42
C SER A 130 -0.11 -7.95 -4.64
N TRP A 131 0.19 -6.75 -4.12
CA TRP A 131 1.29 -6.54 -3.20
C TRP A 131 1.11 -7.32 -1.89
N ALA A 132 -0.09 -7.30 -1.28
CA ALA A 132 -0.37 -8.05 -0.06
C ALA A 132 -0.12 -9.55 -0.25
N VAL A 133 -0.61 -10.15 -1.35
CA VAL A 133 -0.35 -11.55 -1.68
C VAL A 133 1.15 -11.82 -1.89
N THR A 134 1.82 -10.93 -2.63
CA THR A 134 3.27 -11.04 -2.88
C THR A 134 4.06 -11.06 -1.58
N GLY A 135 3.70 -10.22 -0.61
CA GLY A 135 4.40 -10.03 0.65
C GLY A 135 4.11 -11.09 1.74
N GLN A 136 3.13 -11.98 1.54
CA GLN A 136 2.79 -12.99 2.56
C GLN A 136 4.00 -13.83 2.98
N GLN A 137 4.26 -13.93 4.28
CA GLN A 137 5.26 -14.84 4.89
C GLN A 137 6.69 -14.72 4.37
N ILE A 138 7.09 -13.57 3.84
CA ILE A 138 8.47 -13.30 3.40
C ILE A 138 8.95 -11.94 3.92
N SER A 139 10.26 -11.70 3.86
CA SER A 139 10.83 -10.40 4.20
C SER A 139 10.42 -9.31 3.22
N LEU A 140 10.45 -8.04 3.65
CA LEU A 140 10.14 -6.90 2.79
C LEU A 140 11.04 -6.87 1.55
N GLY A 141 12.35 -7.13 1.69
CA GLY A 141 13.29 -7.16 0.56
C GLY A 141 12.93 -8.24 -0.47
N ALA A 142 12.54 -9.45 -0.01
CA ALA A 142 12.07 -10.51 -0.90
C ALA A 142 10.75 -10.13 -1.61
N ALA A 143 9.84 -9.48 -0.89
CA ALA A 143 8.58 -9.01 -1.49
C ALA A 143 8.82 -7.93 -2.56
N VAL A 144 9.73 -6.98 -2.31
CA VAL A 144 10.15 -5.96 -3.30
C VAL A 144 10.76 -6.61 -4.54
N ALA A 145 11.62 -7.61 -4.35
CA ALA A 145 12.23 -8.35 -5.47
C ALA A 145 11.17 -9.08 -6.31
N LEU A 146 10.21 -9.77 -5.68
CA LEU A 146 9.12 -10.43 -6.39
C LEU A 146 8.19 -9.43 -7.11
N ARG A 147 7.86 -8.29 -6.46
CA ARG A 147 7.09 -7.22 -7.10
C ARG A 147 7.76 -6.72 -8.37
N ARG A 148 9.07 -6.49 -8.33
CA ARG A 148 9.86 -6.07 -9.49
C ARG A 148 9.77 -7.09 -10.62
N LYS A 149 9.92 -8.36 -10.32
CA LYS A 149 9.81 -9.45 -11.30
C LYS A 149 8.42 -9.53 -11.92
N LEU A 150 7.36 -9.36 -11.13
CA LEU A 150 5.98 -9.27 -11.64
C LEU A 150 5.83 -8.12 -12.66
N ILE A 151 6.36 -6.94 -12.32
CA ILE A 151 6.31 -5.75 -13.20
C ILE A 151 7.06 -6.01 -14.51
N VAL A 152 8.24 -6.60 -14.43
CA VAL A 152 9.06 -6.91 -15.61
C VAL A 152 8.38 -7.98 -16.46
N ALA A 153 7.85 -9.05 -15.87
CA ALA A 153 7.13 -10.11 -16.57
C ALA A 153 5.87 -9.61 -17.29
N ALA A 154 5.15 -8.64 -16.71
CA ALA A 154 3.99 -8.00 -17.36
C ALA A 154 4.37 -7.13 -18.56
N GLY A 155 5.62 -6.68 -18.66
CA GLY A 155 6.25 -6.10 -19.84
C GLY A 155 5.71 -4.76 -20.31
N VAL A 156 4.90 -4.04 -19.52
CA VAL A 156 4.33 -2.75 -19.91
C VAL A 156 5.30 -1.61 -19.55
N ARG A 157 5.65 -0.78 -20.54
CA ARG A 157 6.56 0.35 -20.37
C ARG A 157 5.91 1.62 -20.91
N HIS A 158 5.97 2.71 -20.16
CA HIS A 158 5.55 4.03 -20.59
C HIS A 158 6.66 4.70 -21.42
N THR A 159 6.30 5.60 -22.32
CA THR A 159 7.25 6.35 -23.17
C THR A 159 8.28 7.16 -22.39
N CYS A 160 8.03 7.48 -21.11
CA CYS A 160 9.03 8.12 -20.23
C CYS A 160 10.15 7.18 -19.76
N GLY A 161 10.11 5.90 -20.12
CA GLY A 161 11.14 4.89 -19.78
C GLY A 161 10.83 4.03 -18.55
N LEU A 162 9.92 4.42 -17.65
CA LEU A 162 9.53 3.60 -16.51
C LEU A 162 8.69 2.39 -16.94
N MET A 163 8.91 1.25 -16.30
CA MET A 163 7.96 0.16 -16.36
C MET A 163 6.68 0.55 -15.62
N CYS A 164 5.56 -0.04 -16.01
CA CYS A 164 4.27 0.21 -15.39
C CYS A 164 3.89 -0.92 -14.43
N TYR A 165 3.43 -0.59 -13.23
CA TYR A 165 2.76 -1.59 -12.40
C TYR A 165 1.55 -2.14 -13.17
N PRO A 166 1.43 -3.48 -13.32
CA PRO A 166 0.38 -4.07 -14.14
C PRO A 166 -1.01 -3.94 -13.50
N ASP A 167 -2.03 -3.76 -14.32
CA ASP A 167 -3.42 -3.97 -13.94
C ASP A 167 -3.78 -5.47 -13.87
N ALA A 168 -5.00 -5.76 -13.47
CA ALA A 168 -5.48 -7.13 -13.35
C ALA A 168 -5.46 -7.87 -14.69
N GLY A 169 -5.83 -7.21 -15.79
CA GLY A 169 -5.82 -7.82 -17.12
C GLY A 169 -4.41 -8.25 -17.56
N ARG A 170 -3.39 -7.43 -17.28
CA ARG A 170 -2.00 -7.78 -17.59
C ARG A 170 -1.48 -8.93 -16.74
N VAL A 171 -1.89 -9.02 -15.46
CA VAL A 171 -1.50 -10.14 -14.60
C VAL A 171 -2.27 -11.41 -14.98
N ALA A 172 -3.55 -11.32 -15.34
CA ALA A 172 -4.35 -12.46 -15.83
C ALA A 172 -3.80 -13.07 -17.11
N ALA A 173 -3.16 -12.27 -17.97
CA ALA A 173 -2.49 -12.75 -19.18
C ALA A 173 -1.20 -13.56 -18.90
N LEU A 174 -0.63 -13.47 -17.69
CA LEU A 174 0.51 -14.30 -17.29
C LEU A 174 0.02 -15.67 -16.83
N THR A 175 0.68 -16.73 -17.32
CA THR A 175 0.37 -18.09 -16.83
C THR A 175 0.90 -18.28 -15.40
N VAL A 176 0.28 -19.21 -14.66
CA VAL A 176 0.80 -19.64 -13.34
C VAL A 176 2.26 -20.14 -13.45
N ALA A 177 2.61 -20.81 -14.56
CA ALA A 177 3.97 -21.28 -14.82
C ALA A 177 4.95 -20.10 -14.97
N ALA A 178 4.56 -19.04 -15.68
CA ALA A 178 5.38 -17.83 -15.82
C ALA A 178 5.59 -17.14 -14.46
N LEU A 179 4.54 -16.98 -13.64
CA LEU A 179 4.68 -16.43 -12.30
C LEU A 179 5.61 -17.27 -11.42
N ARG A 180 5.55 -18.61 -11.54
CA ARG A 180 6.45 -19.49 -10.80
C ARG A 180 7.90 -19.38 -11.27
N ALA A 181 8.14 -19.21 -12.57
CA ALA A 181 9.49 -18.98 -13.12
C ALA A 181 10.12 -17.70 -12.54
N GLU A 182 9.31 -16.69 -12.21
CA GLU A 182 9.75 -15.47 -11.54
C GLU A 182 9.99 -15.65 -10.02
N GLY A 183 9.75 -16.85 -9.47
CA GLY A 183 10.04 -17.19 -8.09
C GLY A 183 8.84 -17.08 -7.13
N PHE A 184 7.63 -16.89 -7.64
CA PHE A 184 6.43 -17.02 -6.80
C PHE A 184 6.21 -18.47 -6.37
N SER A 185 5.85 -18.70 -5.11
CA SER A 185 5.41 -20.03 -4.69
C SER A 185 4.15 -20.45 -5.45
N ALA A 186 3.89 -21.75 -5.56
CA ALA A 186 2.70 -22.25 -6.25
C ALA A 186 1.41 -21.63 -5.68
N ALA A 187 1.30 -21.52 -4.35
CA ALA A 187 0.15 -20.91 -3.69
C ALA A 187 -0.02 -19.43 -4.10
N LYS A 188 1.04 -18.62 -4.03
CA LYS A 188 0.98 -17.20 -4.41
C LYS A 188 0.67 -17.00 -5.89
N ALA A 189 1.30 -17.80 -6.77
CA ALA A 189 1.06 -17.72 -8.21
C ALA A 189 -0.41 -18.04 -8.55
N ASN A 190 -0.98 -19.10 -7.97
CA ASN A 190 -2.39 -19.43 -8.15
C ASN A 190 -3.31 -18.34 -7.59
N THR A 191 -3.05 -17.85 -6.38
CA THR A 191 -3.87 -16.78 -5.77
C THR A 191 -3.85 -15.51 -6.61
N LEU A 192 -2.66 -15.04 -7.03
CA LEU A 192 -2.52 -13.86 -7.89
C LEU A 192 -3.25 -14.03 -9.22
N HIS A 193 -3.08 -15.17 -9.86
CA HIS A 193 -3.73 -15.47 -11.14
C HIS A 193 -5.26 -15.50 -10.99
N THR A 194 -5.78 -16.16 -9.96
CA THR A 194 -7.24 -16.19 -9.67
C THR A 194 -7.78 -14.78 -9.41
N LEU A 195 -7.11 -14.00 -8.54
CA LEU A 195 -7.53 -12.63 -8.24
C LEU A 195 -7.51 -11.74 -9.48
N ALA A 196 -6.48 -11.88 -10.32
CA ALA A 196 -6.35 -11.11 -11.54
C ALA A 196 -7.51 -11.37 -12.52
N HIS A 197 -7.90 -12.64 -12.70
CA HIS A 197 -9.08 -13.00 -13.50
C HIS A 197 -10.36 -12.46 -12.89
N LEU A 198 -10.63 -12.69 -11.61
CA LEU A 198 -11.84 -12.19 -10.97
C LEU A 198 -12.00 -10.67 -11.07
N VAL A 199 -10.89 -9.93 -10.98
CA VAL A 199 -10.91 -8.47 -11.15
C VAL A 199 -11.08 -8.08 -12.60
N ALA A 200 -10.37 -8.72 -13.54
CA ALA A 200 -10.47 -8.43 -14.97
C ALA A 200 -11.86 -8.72 -15.53
N ASP A 201 -12.50 -9.79 -15.06
CA ASP A 201 -13.84 -10.21 -15.46
C ASP A 201 -14.97 -9.45 -14.72
N GLY A 202 -14.61 -8.54 -13.79
CA GLY A 202 -15.56 -7.72 -13.04
C GLY A 202 -16.26 -8.46 -11.88
N ALA A 203 -15.91 -9.72 -11.60
CA ALA A 203 -16.44 -10.48 -10.46
C ALA A 203 -15.97 -9.91 -9.10
N LEU A 204 -14.78 -9.28 -9.07
CA LEU A 204 -14.30 -8.45 -7.97
C LEU A 204 -14.17 -7.00 -8.45
N PRO A 205 -15.20 -6.17 -8.31
CA PRO A 205 -15.23 -4.82 -8.88
C PRO A 205 -14.47 -3.81 -8.00
N LEU A 206 -13.15 -3.99 -7.86
CA LEU A 206 -12.31 -3.21 -6.93
C LEU A 206 -12.40 -1.70 -7.15
N ASP A 207 -12.44 -1.25 -8.41
CA ASP A 207 -12.52 0.18 -8.73
C ASP A 207 -13.91 0.77 -8.39
N ALA A 208 -14.99 0.00 -8.57
CA ALA A 208 -16.32 0.43 -8.18
C ALA A 208 -16.43 0.57 -6.65
N TRP A 209 -15.79 -0.31 -5.89
CA TRP A 209 -15.75 -0.24 -4.44
C TRP A 209 -15.03 1.00 -3.88
N LEU A 210 -14.22 1.70 -4.67
CA LEU A 210 -13.66 3.01 -4.28
C LEU A 210 -14.73 4.06 -4.03
N HIS A 211 -15.91 3.91 -4.65
CA HIS A 211 -17.03 4.86 -4.51
C HIS A 211 -18.00 4.49 -3.40
N THR A 212 -18.16 3.21 -3.10
CA THR A 212 -19.14 2.72 -2.12
C THR A 212 -18.52 2.40 -0.76
N LEU A 213 -17.26 1.97 -0.76
CA LEU A 213 -16.51 1.48 0.39
C LEU A 213 -17.34 0.51 1.28
N ALA A 214 -18.04 -0.41 0.62
CA ALA A 214 -18.83 -1.45 1.29
C ALA A 214 -17.89 -2.48 1.93
N VAL A 215 -17.33 -2.15 3.08
CA VAL A 215 -16.21 -2.88 3.72
C VAL A 215 -16.57 -4.34 3.99
N ASP A 216 -17.78 -4.61 4.45
CA ASP A 216 -18.21 -5.99 4.78
C ASP A 216 -18.34 -6.85 3.52
N ASP A 217 -18.83 -6.27 2.41
CA ASP A 217 -18.90 -6.96 1.12
C ASP A 217 -17.50 -7.22 0.55
N ILE A 218 -16.63 -6.20 0.59
CA ILE A 218 -15.23 -6.31 0.17
C ILE A 218 -14.55 -7.44 0.95
N ARG A 219 -14.71 -7.43 2.28
CA ARG A 219 -14.14 -8.43 3.17
C ARG A 219 -14.65 -9.83 2.86
N SER A 220 -15.97 -9.99 2.74
CA SER A 220 -16.61 -11.26 2.45
C SER A 220 -16.13 -11.84 1.11
N GLN A 221 -16.13 -11.03 0.05
CA GLN A 221 -15.74 -11.47 -1.28
C GLN A 221 -14.24 -11.78 -1.36
N LEU A 222 -13.37 -10.97 -0.76
CA LEU A 222 -11.94 -11.25 -0.77
C LEU A 222 -11.58 -12.49 0.05
N LEU A 223 -12.22 -12.72 1.20
CA LEU A 223 -12.00 -13.90 2.03
C LEU A 223 -12.47 -15.20 1.36
N SER A 224 -13.41 -15.14 0.41
CA SER A 224 -13.84 -16.32 -0.35
C SER A 224 -12.76 -16.83 -1.31
N VAL A 225 -11.76 -16.00 -1.64
CA VAL A 225 -10.69 -16.39 -2.57
C VAL A 225 -9.60 -17.17 -1.82
N ARG A 226 -9.32 -18.39 -2.28
CA ARG A 226 -8.29 -19.24 -1.69
C ARG A 226 -6.92 -18.54 -1.67
N GLY A 227 -6.29 -18.48 -0.50
CA GLY A 227 -4.99 -17.84 -0.30
C GLY A 227 -5.09 -16.37 0.15
N VAL A 228 -6.30 -15.83 0.26
CA VAL A 228 -6.57 -14.53 0.85
C VAL A 228 -7.06 -14.71 2.29
N GLY A 229 -6.27 -14.24 3.25
CA GLY A 229 -6.62 -14.28 4.67
C GLY A 229 -6.99 -12.91 5.23
N PRO A 230 -7.41 -12.84 6.52
CA PRO A 230 -7.82 -11.59 7.16
C PRO A 230 -6.78 -10.47 7.08
N TRP A 231 -5.50 -10.78 7.29
CA TRP A 231 -4.41 -9.80 7.15
C TRP A 231 -4.33 -9.24 5.73
N THR A 232 -4.46 -10.08 4.69
CA THR A 232 -4.43 -9.63 3.29
C THR A 232 -5.58 -8.68 3.00
N VAL A 233 -6.77 -8.98 3.52
CA VAL A 233 -7.95 -8.13 3.37
C VAL A 233 -7.75 -6.79 4.08
N ASP A 234 -7.36 -6.81 5.37
CA ASP A 234 -7.16 -5.58 6.14
C ASP A 234 -6.03 -4.70 5.58
N TYR A 235 -4.96 -5.32 5.09
CA TYR A 235 -3.89 -4.60 4.38
C TYR A 235 -4.41 -3.97 3.08
N THR A 236 -5.21 -4.70 2.30
CA THR A 236 -5.80 -4.20 1.05
C THR A 236 -6.78 -3.05 1.32
N LEU A 237 -7.62 -3.17 2.33
CA LEU A 237 -8.53 -2.09 2.74
C LEU A 237 -7.75 -0.83 3.15
N LEU A 238 -6.66 -0.98 3.89
CA LEU A 238 -5.79 0.13 4.27
C LEU A 238 -5.05 0.75 3.08
N ARG A 239 -4.31 -0.06 2.33
CA ARG A 239 -3.37 0.41 1.30
C ARG A 239 -4.00 0.55 -0.09
N GLY A 240 -5.18 -0.02 -0.33
CA GLY A 240 -5.92 0.09 -1.59
C GLY A 240 -7.04 1.11 -1.53
N PHE A 241 -7.76 1.12 -0.42
CA PHE A 241 -8.97 1.95 -0.26
C PHE A 241 -8.77 3.12 0.71
N GLY A 242 -7.73 3.11 1.52
CA GLY A 242 -7.52 4.13 2.55
C GLY A 242 -8.41 3.96 3.78
N TRP A 243 -9.00 2.78 3.99
CA TRP A 243 -9.82 2.50 5.16
C TRP A 243 -8.96 2.29 6.41
N MET A 244 -9.24 3.06 7.46
CA MET A 244 -8.37 3.18 8.63
C MET A 244 -8.67 2.18 9.75
N ASP A 245 -9.73 1.36 9.66
CA ASP A 245 -10.18 0.51 10.78
C ASP A 245 -9.95 -1.00 10.58
N GLY A 246 -9.02 -1.41 9.71
CA GLY A 246 -8.58 -2.80 9.60
C GLY A 246 -7.75 -3.24 10.81
N SER A 247 -8.01 -4.42 11.35
CA SER A 247 -7.22 -4.92 12.47
C SER A 247 -6.00 -5.70 11.99
N LEU A 248 -4.85 -5.04 11.97
CA LEU A 248 -3.57 -5.63 11.55
C LEU A 248 -2.85 -6.40 12.68
N HIS A 249 -3.61 -6.98 13.61
CA HIS A 249 -3.07 -7.74 14.75
C HIS A 249 -2.24 -8.97 14.36
N GLY A 250 -2.50 -9.55 13.19
CA GLY A 250 -1.72 -10.66 12.62
C GLY A 250 -0.36 -10.23 12.03
N ASP A 251 -0.11 -8.92 11.88
CA ASP A 251 1.15 -8.42 11.33
C ASP A 251 2.31 -8.55 12.32
N ALA A 252 3.41 -9.18 11.88
CA ALA A 252 4.54 -9.44 12.75
C ALA A 252 5.29 -8.14 13.16
N ALA A 253 5.38 -7.15 12.28
CA ALA A 253 6.02 -5.88 12.58
C ALA A 253 5.17 -5.05 13.56
N VAL A 254 3.84 -5.04 13.38
CA VAL A 254 2.92 -4.43 14.33
C VAL A 254 3.07 -5.03 15.72
N ARG A 255 3.14 -6.37 15.83
CA ARG A 255 3.32 -7.04 17.14
C ARG A 255 4.68 -6.74 17.78
N ARG A 256 5.77 -6.70 17.00
CA ARG A 256 7.10 -6.32 17.52
C ARG A 256 7.12 -4.89 18.03
N ALA A 257 6.60 -3.96 17.23
CA ALA A 257 6.53 -2.56 17.62
C ALA A 257 5.64 -2.34 18.84
N LEU A 258 4.52 -3.06 18.93
CA LEU A 258 3.63 -3.02 20.08
C LEU A 258 4.32 -3.58 21.33
N GLN A 259 5.04 -4.71 21.21
CA GLN A 259 5.83 -5.27 22.31
C GLN A 259 6.85 -4.25 22.84
N ALA A 260 7.58 -3.60 21.94
CA ALA A 260 8.55 -2.56 22.30
C ALA A 260 7.87 -1.35 22.99
N LEU A 261 6.73 -0.90 22.45
CA LEU A 261 5.96 0.20 22.99
C LEU A 261 5.47 -0.07 24.43
N LEU A 262 5.04 -1.31 24.69
CA LEU A 262 4.53 -1.74 25.99
C LEU A 262 5.64 -2.16 26.96
N GLY A 263 6.89 -2.25 26.53
CA GLY A 263 8.00 -2.79 27.34
C GLY A 263 7.76 -4.25 27.75
N ALA A 264 6.98 -5.02 26.98
CA ALA A 264 6.63 -6.39 27.32
C ALA A 264 7.84 -7.32 27.17
N PRO A 265 8.22 -8.12 28.20
CA PRO A 265 9.38 -9.00 28.12
C PRO A 265 9.16 -10.17 27.17
N ASP A 266 7.94 -10.65 27.07
CA ASP A 266 7.58 -11.80 26.25
C ASP A 266 6.96 -11.38 24.92
N LYS A 267 7.08 -12.28 23.93
CA LYS A 267 6.50 -12.06 22.59
C LYS A 267 4.97 -11.96 22.66
N LEU A 268 4.43 -10.84 22.16
CA LEU A 268 3.00 -10.62 22.13
C LEU A 268 2.31 -11.51 21.09
N GLY A 269 1.29 -12.24 21.56
CA GLY A 269 0.40 -13.03 20.69
C GLY A 269 -0.61 -12.16 19.95
N GLU A 270 -1.25 -12.76 18.93
CA GLU A 270 -2.26 -12.08 18.11
C GLU A 270 -3.49 -11.64 18.91
N HIS A 271 -3.90 -12.43 19.90
CA HIS A 271 -5.02 -12.08 20.77
C HIS A 271 -4.77 -10.80 21.55
N HIS A 272 -3.58 -10.65 22.14
CA HIS A 272 -3.20 -9.44 22.88
C HIS A 272 -3.16 -8.22 21.94
N ALA A 273 -2.52 -8.37 20.78
CA ALA A 273 -2.46 -7.29 19.80
C ALA A 273 -3.86 -6.89 19.30
N ARG A 274 -4.76 -7.85 19.06
CA ARG A 274 -6.15 -7.60 18.69
C ARG A 274 -6.89 -6.79 19.75
N SER A 275 -6.79 -7.20 21.02
CA SER A 275 -7.45 -6.53 22.14
C SER A 275 -6.93 -5.10 22.33
N TRP A 276 -5.63 -4.89 22.21
CA TRP A 276 -5.04 -3.55 22.33
C TRP A 276 -5.47 -2.63 21.16
N LEU A 277 -5.39 -3.12 19.92
CA LEU A 277 -5.81 -2.35 18.73
C LEU A 277 -7.30 -2.02 18.76
N ALA A 278 -8.15 -2.85 19.37
CA ALA A 278 -9.59 -2.61 19.44
C ALA A 278 -9.95 -1.27 20.12
N GLY A 279 -9.12 -0.81 21.07
CA GLY A 279 -9.30 0.48 21.74
C GLY A 279 -9.13 1.70 20.81
N PHE A 280 -8.64 1.51 19.59
CA PHE A 280 -8.43 2.59 18.62
C PHE A 280 -9.44 2.60 17.46
N SER A 281 -10.50 1.79 17.53
CA SER A 281 -11.56 1.87 16.50
C SER A 281 -12.19 3.29 16.53
N PRO A 282 -12.44 3.91 15.37
CA PRO A 282 -12.36 3.42 13.99
C PRO A 282 -10.99 3.63 13.29
N TRP A 283 -9.88 3.70 14.01
CA TRP A 283 -8.53 3.95 13.46
C TRP A 283 -7.51 2.84 13.79
N ARG A 284 -7.96 1.58 13.92
CA ARG A 284 -7.07 0.44 14.26
C ARG A 284 -5.90 0.26 13.29
N ALA A 285 -6.13 0.47 11.99
CA ALA A 285 -5.07 0.40 10.99
C ALA A 285 -4.15 1.63 11.00
N LEU A 286 -4.65 2.79 11.40
CA LEU A 286 -3.84 3.99 11.53
C LEU A 286 -2.85 3.87 12.69
N ILE A 287 -3.29 3.42 13.88
CA ILE A 287 -2.35 3.17 14.97
C ILE A 287 -1.35 2.05 14.63
N ALA A 288 -1.75 1.04 13.86
CA ALA A 288 -0.82 0.04 13.34
C ALA A 288 0.22 0.66 12.39
N ALA A 289 -0.15 1.67 11.60
CA ALA A 289 0.81 2.41 10.76
C ALA A 289 1.81 3.24 11.61
N HIS A 290 1.37 3.82 12.72
CA HIS A 290 2.28 4.44 13.69
C HIS A 290 3.28 3.42 14.29
N LEU A 291 2.82 2.22 14.58
CA LEU A 291 3.69 1.13 15.04
C LEU A 291 4.70 0.71 13.95
N TRP A 292 4.28 0.58 12.69
CA TRP A 292 5.21 0.31 11.58
C TRP A 292 6.28 1.38 11.42
N ALA A 293 5.91 2.66 11.54
CA ALA A 293 6.87 3.74 11.45
C ALA A 293 7.89 3.70 12.61
N ALA A 294 7.47 3.29 13.80
CA ALA A 294 8.36 3.07 14.94
C ALA A 294 9.29 1.87 14.74
N ASP A 295 8.78 0.73 14.23
CA ASP A 295 9.59 -0.48 13.94
C ASP A 295 10.68 -0.19 12.91
N SER A 296 10.36 0.61 11.89
CA SER A 296 11.31 1.00 10.84
C SER A 296 12.44 1.92 11.34
N ALA A 297 12.22 2.63 12.44
CA ALA A 297 13.21 3.51 13.07
C ALA A 297 14.14 2.77 14.06
N LEU A 298 13.79 1.53 14.43
CA LEU A 298 14.65 0.70 15.29
C LEU A 298 15.84 0.18 14.47
N PRO A 299 17.07 0.18 15.01
CA PRO A 299 18.22 -0.44 14.34
C PRO A 299 17.90 -1.91 14.06
N ALA A 300 18.25 -2.39 12.86
CA ALA A 300 18.06 -3.77 12.49
C ALA A 300 18.69 -4.68 13.58
N HIS A 301 17.90 -5.54 14.19
CA HIS A 301 18.41 -6.55 15.09
C HIS A 301 19.36 -7.44 14.28
N THR A 302 20.66 -7.21 14.41
CA THR A 302 21.69 -8.15 13.97
C THR A 302 21.54 -9.38 14.85
N GLY A 303 20.82 -10.37 14.35
CA GLY A 303 20.74 -11.70 14.96
C GLY A 303 22.12 -12.34 14.99
N SER A 304 22.93 -12.00 15.99
CA SER A 304 24.16 -12.72 16.29
C SER A 304 23.85 -13.97 17.12
N GLY A 305 23.30 -14.97 16.45
CA GLY A 305 23.30 -16.34 16.94
C GLY A 305 24.51 -17.08 16.40
N ARG A 306 25.74 -16.65 16.75
CA ARG A 306 26.90 -17.54 16.70
C ARG A 306 26.72 -18.59 17.81
N ARG A 307 26.33 -19.79 17.42
CA ARG A 307 26.68 -20.96 18.23
C ARG A 307 28.21 -21.09 18.10
N ALA A 308 28.89 -20.95 19.21
CA ALA A 308 30.27 -21.33 19.34
C ALA A 308 30.39 -22.87 19.34
N PRO A 309 31.58 -23.42 19.00
CA PRO A 309 31.83 -24.82 18.66
C PRO A 309 31.58 -25.79 19.79
#